data_b9654b01c510a706f9bcf3a34b65184e
#
_entry.id   b9654b01c510a706f9bcf3a34b65184e
#
_cell.length_a   1.000
_cell.length_b   1.000
_cell.length_c   1.000
_cell.angle_alpha   90.00
_cell.angle_beta   90.00
_cell.angle_gamma   90.00
#
_symmetry.space_group_name_H-M   'P 1'
#
loop_
_entity.id
_entity.type
_entity.pdbx_description
1 polymer ?
#
loop_
_entity_poly.entity_id
_entity_poly.type
_entity_poly.pdbx_seq_one_letter_code
_entity_poly.pdbx_strand_id
1 'polypeptide(L)'
;IRFIPRELAKNGDSALVKQGDFIFADTSEDLEGCGNCVYNDTTNPIYAGYHTIIYKTRERDCKYLAYLFRSNVWRSQIRCRVSGIKVYSITQGIMSQVNILLPPMSEQKEISTYLDTKCSKIDHIIATQKKKIAYLQELKQSLITNVVTGKIKVS
;
A
#
# COMPACT_ATOMS: atom_id res chain seq x y z
N ILE A 1 7.81 6.85 -8.74
CA ILE A 1 8.29 5.85 -9.72
C ILE A 1 9.53 6.44 -10.38
N ARG A 2 10.65 5.72 -10.35
CA ARG A 2 11.86 6.08 -11.09
C ARG A 2 11.92 5.21 -12.34
N PHE A 3 12.17 5.81 -13.49
CA PHE A 3 12.41 5.08 -14.73
C PHE A 3 13.86 4.60 -14.76
N ILE A 4 14.07 3.36 -15.17
CA ILE A 4 15.40 2.79 -15.36
C ILE A 4 15.71 2.66 -16.86
N PRO A 5 16.96 2.86 -17.30
CA PRO A 5 17.35 2.62 -18.68
C PRO A 5 17.09 1.16 -19.09
N ARG A 6 16.68 0.96 -20.35
CA ARG A 6 16.38 -0.39 -20.89
C ARG A 6 17.57 -1.35 -20.82
N GLU A 7 18.78 -0.83 -20.85
CA GLU A 7 20.01 -1.63 -20.76
C GLU A 7 20.19 -2.27 -19.39
N LEU A 8 19.86 -1.54 -18.31
CA LEU A 8 19.88 -2.08 -16.95
C LEU A 8 18.74 -3.10 -16.72
N ALA A 9 17.62 -2.94 -17.40
CA ALA A 9 16.51 -3.87 -17.32
C ALA A 9 16.83 -5.25 -17.91
N LYS A 10 17.66 -5.34 -18.95
CA LYS A 10 18.01 -6.59 -19.61
C LYS A 10 18.79 -7.58 -18.73
N ASN A 11 19.49 -7.09 -17.73
CA ASN A 11 20.32 -7.92 -16.82
C ASN A 11 19.62 -8.22 -15.49
N GLY A 12 18.35 -7.85 -15.36
CA GLY A 12 17.64 -7.86 -14.07
C GLY A 12 16.49 -8.84 -13.96
N ASP A 13 16.53 -10.02 -14.60
CA ASP A 13 15.43 -11.00 -14.57
C ASP A 13 15.03 -11.43 -13.15
N SER A 14 15.97 -11.44 -12.21
CA SER A 14 15.70 -11.75 -10.81
C SER A 14 14.90 -10.64 -10.10
N ALA A 15 15.05 -9.39 -10.53
CA ALA A 15 14.37 -8.22 -9.99
C ALA A 15 13.04 -7.91 -10.70
N LEU A 16 12.70 -8.66 -11.76
CA LEU A 16 11.47 -8.45 -12.51
C LEU A 16 10.25 -8.89 -11.68
N VAL A 17 9.33 -7.96 -11.53
CA VAL A 17 8.05 -8.13 -10.85
C VAL A 17 6.94 -8.17 -11.89
N LYS A 18 6.27 -9.29 -11.99
CA LYS A 18 5.16 -9.50 -12.93
C LYS A 18 3.84 -9.05 -12.32
N GLN A 19 2.84 -8.90 -13.18
CA GLN A 19 1.47 -8.69 -12.72
C GLN A 19 1.05 -9.85 -11.79
N GLY A 20 0.49 -9.51 -10.66
CA GLY A 20 0.11 -10.49 -9.63
C GLY A 20 1.15 -10.69 -8.53
N ASP A 21 2.40 -10.25 -8.72
CA ASP A 21 3.45 -10.36 -7.72
C ASP A 21 3.37 -9.23 -6.68
N PHE A 22 4.05 -9.44 -5.56
CA PHE A 22 4.14 -8.48 -4.47
C PHE A 22 5.59 -8.08 -4.21
N ILE A 23 5.77 -6.83 -3.83
CA ILE A 23 7.04 -6.28 -3.37
C ILE A 23 6.87 -5.90 -1.90
N PHE A 24 7.66 -6.51 -1.03
CA PHE A 24 7.75 -6.15 0.39
C PHE A 24 9.02 -5.31 0.61
N ALA A 25 8.95 -4.31 1.49
CA ALA A 25 10.15 -3.69 2.02
C ALA A 25 10.82 -4.67 3.01
N ASP A 26 12.15 -4.85 2.89
CA ASP A 26 12.93 -5.69 3.80
C ASP A 26 13.36 -4.93 5.06
N THR A 27 13.14 -3.61 5.09
CA THR A 27 13.43 -2.73 6.22
C THR A 27 12.28 -1.78 6.50
N SER A 28 12.13 -1.37 7.75
CA SER A 28 11.18 -0.34 8.19
C SER A 28 11.76 0.50 9.31
N GLU A 29 11.55 1.82 9.27
CA GLU A 29 11.97 2.75 10.32
C GLU A 29 11.05 2.69 11.55
N ASP A 30 9.84 2.18 11.39
CA ASP A 30 8.89 1.97 12.47
C ASP A 30 8.31 0.55 12.44
N LEU A 31 7.80 0.13 13.59
CA LEU A 31 7.20 -1.19 13.74
C LEU A 31 5.88 -1.32 12.96
N GLU A 32 5.16 -0.21 12.81
CA GLU A 32 3.88 -0.18 12.09
C GLU A 32 4.04 -0.43 10.59
N GLY A 33 5.15 0.02 9.99
CA GLY A 33 5.49 -0.21 8.60
C GLY A 33 5.94 -1.64 8.28
N CYS A 34 6.30 -2.43 9.31
CA CYS A 34 6.76 -3.79 9.08
C CYS A 34 5.69 -4.66 8.42
N GLY A 35 6.10 -5.36 7.35
CA GLY A 35 5.19 -6.20 6.56
C GLY A 35 4.34 -5.45 5.53
N ASN A 36 4.61 -4.17 5.30
CA ASN A 36 4.00 -3.43 4.20
C ASN A 36 4.43 -4.01 2.85
N CYS A 37 3.49 -4.08 1.93
CA CYS A 37 3.75 -4.53 0.57
C CYS A 37 3.02 -3.69 -0.46
N VAL A 38 3.51 -3.77 -1.69
CA VAL A 38 2.86 -3.26 -2.89
C VAL A 38 2.48 -4.45 -3.76
N TYR A 39 1.23 -4.50 -4.18
CA TYR A 39 0.72 -5.44 -5.17
C TYR A 39 0.90 -4.84 -6.57
N ASN A 40 1.50 -5.59 -7.48
CA ASN A 40 1.60 -5.17 -8.86
C ASN A 40 0.37 -5.63 -9.66
N ASP A 41 -0.55 -4.72 -9.90
CA ASP A 41 -1.75 -4.93 -10.72
C ASP A 41 -1.58 -4.52 -12.19
N THR A 42 -0.38 -4.01 -12.55
CA THR A 42 -0.10 -3.51 -13.90
C THR A 42 0.57 -4.57 -14.78
N THR A 43 0.35 -4.48 -16.08
CA THR A 43 1.05 -5.29 -17.10
C THR A 43 2.41 -4.71 -17.47
N ASN A 44 2.73 -3.50 -17.01
CA ASN A 44 4.01 -2.87 -17.28
C ASN A 44 5.12 -3.58 -16.50
N PRO A 45 6.30 -3.76 -17.08
CA PRO A 45 7.44 -4.33 -16.38
C PRO A 45 7.87 -3.40 -15.25
N ILE A 46 7.89 -3.91 -14.03
CA ILE A 46 8.37 -3.23 -12.83
C ILE A 46 9.60 -3.99 -12.34
N TYR A 47 10.61 -3.28 -11.92
CA TYR A 47 11.81 -3.87 -11.34
C TYR A 47 11.90 -3.47 -9.87
N ALA A 48 12.08 -4.47 -9.01
CA ALA A 48 12.31 -4.24 -7.59
C ALA A 48 13.72 -3.67 -7.36
N GLY A 49 13.82 -2.71 -6.45
CA GLY A 49 15.09 -2.11 -6.07
C GLY A 49 15.78 -2.83 -4.91
N TYR A 50 16.84 -2.23 -4.38
CA TYR A 50 17.47 -2.67 -3.14
C TYR A 50 16.47 -2.60 -1.98
N HIS A 51 16.70 -3.41 -0.95
CA HIS A 51 15.86 -3.46 0.25
C HIS A 51 14.42 -3.87 -0.05
N THR A 52 14.25 -4.86 -0.94
CA THR A 52 12.95 -5.43 -1.27
C THR A 52 12.98 -6.95 -1.34
N ILE A 53 11.86 -7.56 -0.98
CA ILE A 53 11.59 -8.99 -1.14
C ILE A 53 10.45 -9.14 -2.15
N ILE A 54 10.69 -9.88 -3.23
CA ILE A 54 9.67 -10.18 -4.23
C ILE A 54 8.97 -11.48 -3.83
N TYR A 55 7.66 -11.42 -3.67
CA TYR A 55 6.83 -12.60 -3.52
C TYR A 55 6.12 -12.91 -4.84
N LYS A 56 6.52 -14.00 -5.48
CA LYS A 56 5.94 -14.46 -6.75
C LYS A 56 4.74 -15.36 -6.45
N THR A 57 3.58 -14.92 -6.90
CA THR A 57 2.35 -15.69 -6.70
C THR A 57 2.22 -16.82 -7.72
N ARG A 58 1.70 -17.96 -7.26
CA ARG A 58 1.35 -19.10 -8.11
C ARG A 58 -0.03 -19.60 -7.72
N GLU A 59 -0.93 -19.75 -8.68
CA GLU A 59 -2.23 -20.42 -8.53
C GLU A 59 -3.12 -19.92 -7.36
N ARG A 60 -3.18 -18.57 -7.15
CA ARG A 60 -3.93 -17.97 -6.05
C ARG A 60 -4.60 -16.69 -6.51
N ASP A 61 -5.68 -16.29 -5.82
CA ASP A 61 -6.26 -14.99 -6.06
C ASP A 61 -5.35 -13.89 -5.47
N CYS A 62 -4.68 -13.17 -6.36
CA CYS A 62 -3.73 -12.12 -5.98
C CYS A 62 -4.40 -10.95 -5.25
N LYS A 63 -5.68 -10.66 -5.55
CA LYS A 63 -6.43 -9.61 -4.85
C LYS A 63 -6.73 -10.01 -3.42
N TYR A 64 -7.12 -11.27 -3.19
CA TYR A 64 -7.30 -11.80 -1.84
C TYR A 64 -6.02 -11.66 -1.02
N LEU A 65 -4.87 -12.06 -1.59
CA LEU A 65 -3.57 -11.90 -0.93
C LEU A 65 -3.22 -10.43 -0.67
N ALA A 66 -3.59 -9.52 -1.57
CA ALA A 66 -3.37 -8.08 -1.36
C ALA A 66 -4.12 -7.56 -0.12
N TYR A 67 -5.34 -8.03 0.12
CA TYR A 67 -6.08 -7.71 1.34
C TYR A 67 -5.51 -8.41 2.57
N LEU A 68 -5.14 -9.68 2.44
CA LEU A 68 -4.55 -10.46 3.53
C LEU A 68 -3.25 -9.80 4.05
N PHE A 69 -2.34 -9.41 3.17
CA PHE A 69 -1.08 -8.76 3.53
C PHE A 69 -1.26 -7.34 4.10
N ARG A 70 -2.41 -6.73 3.88
CA ARG A 70 -2.80 -5.46 4.52
C ARG A 70 -3.44 -5.66 5.88
N SER A 71 -3.85 -6.87 6.21
CA SER A 71 -4.57 -7.17 7.46
C SER A 71 -3.65 -7.13 8.69
N ASN A 72 -4.25 -6.86 9.84
CA ASN A 72 -3.53 -6.94 11.11
C ASN A 72 -3.08 -8.37 11.45
N VAL A 73 -3.79 -9.39 10.96
CA VAL A 73 -3.42 -10.80 11.15
C VAL A 73 -2.05 -11.11 10.55
N TRP A 74 -1.77 -10.61 9.36
CA TRP A 74 -0.45 -10.69 8.74
C TRP A 74 0.59 -9.83 9.48
N ARG A 75 0.29 -8.54 9.64
CA ARG A 75 1.24 -7.55 10.18
C ARG A 75 1.67 -7.84 11.61
N SER A 76 0.75 -8.25 12.49
CA SER A 76 1.09 -8.58 13.87
C SER A 76 2.08 -9.73 13.95
N GLN A 77 1.94 -10.75 13.10
CA GLN A 77 2.86 -11.88 13.07
C GLN A 77 4.27 -11.46 12.63
N ILE A 78 4.40 -10.54 11.66
CA ILE A 78 5.69 -9.96 11.27
C ILE A 78 6.28 -9.14 12.42
N ARG A 79 5.50 -8.23 13.00
CA ARG A 79 5.92 -7.34 14.08
C ARG A 79 6.46 -8.08 15.30
N CYS A 80 5.88 -9.22 15.65
CA CYS A 80 6.37 -10.03 16.75
C CYS A 80 7.69 -10.76 16.47
N ARG A 81 8.15 -10.79 15.23
CA ARG A 81 9.35 -11.54 14.80
C ARG A 81 10.50 -10.66 14.35
N VAL A 82 10.23 -9.40 14.02
CA VAL A 82 11.28 -8.47 13.61
C VAL A 82 12.03 -7.97 14.86
N SER A 83 13.29 -7.67 14.68
CA SER A 83 14.15 -7.04 15.68
C SER A 83 14.87 -5.84 15.07
N GLY A 84 15.12 -4.84 15.90
CA GLY A 84 15.83 -3.62 15.49
C GLY A 84 15.68 -2.53 16.55
N ILE A 85 16.59 -1.55 16.54
CA ILE A 85 16.54 -0.39 17.46
C ILE A 85 16.08 0.87 16.70
N LYS A 86 16.67 1.12 15.53
CA LYS A 86 16.32 2.26 14.65
C LYS A 86 15.68 1.82 13.34
N VAL A 87 16.05 0.64 12.87
CA VAL A 87 15.54 0.04 11.64
C VAL A 87 15.22 -1.41 11.92
N TYR A 88 14.01 -1.82 11.62
CA TYR A 88 13.57 -3.20 11.71
C TYR A 88 13.86 -3.93 10.42
N SER A 89 14.47 -5.10 10.50
CA SER A 89 14.79 -5.95 9.34
C SER A 89 13.77 -7.06 9.19
N ILE A 90 13.24 -7.19 7.99
CA ILE A 90 12.30 -8.23 7.58
C ILE A 90 13.03 -9.15 6.61
N THR A 91 13.16 -10.41 6.95
CA THR A 91 13.84 -11.40 6.12
C THR A 91 12.85 -12.39 5.51
N GLN A 92 13.27 -13.09 4.46
CA GLN A 92 12.49 -14.19 3.90
C GLN A 92 12.23 -15.30 4.94
N GLY A 93 13.19 -15.51 5.85
CA GLY A 93 13.04 -16.46 6.96
C GLY A 93 11.92 -16.07 7.92
N ILE A 94 11.79 -14.79 8.25
CA ILE A 94 10.66 -14.27 9.06
C ILE A 94 9.35 -14.46 8.29
N MET A 95 9.31 -14.10 7.03
CA MET A 95 8.09 -14.22 6.20
C MET A 95 7.62 -15.68 6.06
N SER A 96 8.55 -16.62 5.95
CA SER A 96 8.22 -18.07 5.82
C SER A 96 7.61 -18.67 7.09
N GLN A 97 7.77 -18.03 8.24
CA GLN A 97 7.22 -18.47 9.53
C GLN A 97 5.82 -17.92 9.81
N VAL A 98 5.30 -17.06 8.93
CA VAL A 98 3.97 -16.49 9.11
C VAL A 98 2.90 -17.42 8.57
N ASN A 99 1.90 -17.68 9.39
CA ASN A 99 0.75 -18.47 8.99
C ASN A 99 -0.29 -17.59 8.30
N ILE A 100 -0.78 -18.01 7.15
CA ILE A 100 -1.82 -17.33 6.40
C ILE A 100 -3.04 -18.24 6.24
N LEU A 101 -4.23 -17.63 6.28
CA LEU A 101 -5.48 -18.31 5.97
C LEU A 101 -5.66 -18.31 4.44
N LEU A 102 -5.82 -19.49 3.87
CA LEU A 102 -6.07 -19.67 2.44
C LEU A 102 -7.35 -20.49 2.26
N PRO A 103 -8.53 -19.85 2.20
CA PRO A 103 -9.76 -20.52 1.86
C PRO A 103 -9.74 -21.06 0.41
N PRO A 104 -10.72 -21.86 0.01
CA PRO A 104 -10.87 -22.28 -1.39
C PRO A 104 -10.90 -21.08 -2.35
N MET A 105 -10.47 -21.29 -3.60
CA MET A 105 -10.34 -20.21 -4.59
C MET A 105 -11.66 -19.47 -4.84
N SER A 106 -12.81 -20.16 -4.79
CA SER A 106 -14.13 -19.55 -4.91
C SER A 106 -14.39 -18.51 -3.81
N GLU A 107 -14.10 -18.89 -2.58
CA GLU A 107 -14.25 -18.02 -1.41
C GLU A 107 -13.26 -16.86 -1.43
N GLN A 108 -11.99 -17.08 -1.86
CA GLN A 108 -11.02 -16.00 -2.05
C GLN A 108 -11.56 -14.92 -3.01
N LYS A 109 -12.18 -15.33 -4.13
CA LYS A 109 -12.78 -14.41 -5.10
C LYS A 109 -13.98 -13.65 -4.55
N GLU A 110 -14.83 -14.33 -3.79
CA GLU A 110 -15.99 -13.69 -3.14
C GLU A 110 -15.55 -12.63 -2.13
N ILE A 111 -14.56 -12.97 -1.29
CA ILE A 111 -13.99 -12.04 -0.31
C ILE A 111 -13.38 -10.83 -1.01
N SER A 112 -12.56 -11.05 -2.04
CA SER A 112 -11.92 -9.95 -2.78
C SER A 112 -12.95 -9.03 -3.43
N THR A 113 -13.97 -9.57 -4.07
CA THR A 113 -15.04 -8.79 -4.71
C THR A 113 -15.85 -7.98 -3.69
N TYR A 114 -16.15 -8.58 -2.56
CA TYR A 114 -16.83 -7.88 -1.47
C TYR A 114 -16.00 -6.71 -0.95
N LEU A 115 -14.69 -6.96 -0.69
CA LEU A 115 -13.77 -5.94 -0.18
C LEU A 115 -13.54 -4.84 -1.22
N ASP A 116 -13.35 -5.17 -2.50
CA ASP A 116 -13.24 -4.18 -3.59
C ASP A 116 -14.43 -3.22 -3.57
N THR A 117 -15.65 -3.77 -3.47
CA THR A 117 -16.89 -2.98 -3.46
C THR A 117 -16.96 -2.07 -2.23
N LYS A 118 -16.62 -2.59 -1.05
CA LYS A 118 -16.72 -1.82 0.20
C LYS A 118 -15.62 -0.77 0.29
N CYS A 119 -14.37 -1.13 -0.04
CA CYS A 119 -13.23 -0.20 0.00
C CYS A 119 -13.42 0.93 -1.01
N SER A 120 -13.87 0.65 -2.24
CA SER A 120 -14.16 1.69 -3.24
C SER A 120 -15.19 2.71 -2.76
N LYS A 121 -16.27 2.26 -2.07
CA LYS A 121 -17.24 3.18 -1.46
C LYS A 121 -16.62 4.04 -0.37
N ILE A 122 -15.80 3.46 0.49
CA ILE A 122 -15.11 4.18 1.56
C ILE A 122 -14.15 5.21 0.95
N ASP A 123 -13.35 4.82 -0.05
CA ASP A 123 -12.41 5.71 -0.72
C ASP A 123 -13.11 6.89 -1.39
N HIS A 124 -14.29 6.66 -2.00
CA HIS A 124 -15.11 7.73 -2.55
C HIS A 124 -15.58 8.72 -1.47
N ILE A 125 -16.03 8.21 -0.32
CA ILE A 125 -16.41 9.06 0.82
C ILE A 125 -15.21 9.88 1.31
N ILE A 126 -14.05 9.24 1.49
CA ILE A 126 -12.80 9.91 1.90
C ILE A 126 -12.41 11.01 0.91
N ALA A 127 -12.46 10.73 -0.39
CA ALA A 127 -12.16 11.72 -1.42
C ALA A 127 -13.12 12.92 -1.38
N THR A 128 -14.40 12.67 -1.17
CA THR A 128 -15.43 13.71 -1.03
C THR A 128 -15.19 14.59 0.20
N GLN A 129 -14.87 13.99 1.35
CA GLN A 129 -14.58 14.73 2.57
C GLN A 129 -13.30 15.56 2.44
N LYS A 130 -12.25 15.03 1.79
CA LYS A 130 -11.02 15.81 1.52
C LYS A 130 -11.30 17.05 0.67
N LYS A 131 -12.14 16.92 -0.37
CA LYS A 131 -12.57 18.09 -1.17
C LYS A 131 -13.33 19.13 -0.32
N LYS A 132 -14.25 18.65 0.52
CA LYS A 132 -15.01 19.55 1.42
C LYS A 132 -14.09 20.29 2.38
N ILE A 133 -13.10 19.63 2.96
CA ILE A 133 -12.10 20.27 3.81
C ILE A 133 -11.32 21.37 3.05
N ALA A 134 -10.87 21.08 1.83
CA ALA A 134 -10.18 22.06 1.00
C ALA A 134 -11.04 23.30 0.73
N TYR A 135 -12.30 23.14 0.34
CA TYR A 135 -13.22 24.26 0.17
C TYR A 135 -13.44 25.08 1.44
N LEU A 136 -13.56 24.43 2.59
CA LEU A 136 -13.71 25.14 3.87
C LEU A 136 -12.45 25.94 4.23
N GLN A 137 -11.27 25.43 3.92
CA GLN A 137 -10.01 26.14 4.10
C GLN A 137 -9.90 27.37 3.19
N GLU A 138 -10.28 27.23 1.91
CA GLU A 138 -10.34 28.35 0.96
C GLU A 138 -11.36 29.43 1.41
N LEU A 139 -12.56 29.00 1.83
CA LEU A 139 -13.58 29.90 2.34
C LEU A 139 -13.09 30.69 3.58
N LYS A 140 -12.46 29.98 4.52
CA LYS A 140 -11.84 30.59 5.71
C LYS A 140 -10.82 31.65 5.30
N GLN A 141 -9.92 31.33 4.38
CA GLN A 141 -8.89 32.27 3.92
C GLN A 141 -9.50 33.47 3.20
N SER A 142 -10.50 33.25 2.35
CA SER A 142 -11.24 34.32 1.66
C SER A 142 -11.94 35.24 2.63
N LEU A 143 -12.62 34.69 3.65
CA LEU A 143 -13.31 35.44 4.67
C LEU A 143 -12.32 36.34 5.44
N ILE A 144 -11.20 35.76 5.91
CA ILE A 144 -10.16 36.52 6.61
C ILE A 144 -9.67 37.69 5.73
N THR A 145 -9.35 37.41 4.47
CA THR A 145 -8.86 38.43 3.54
C THR A 145 -9.88 39.54 3.33
N ASN A 146 -11.14 39.19 3.09
CA ASN A 146 -12.18 40.18 2.80
C ASN A 146 -12.52 41.08 4.01
N VAL A 147 -12.49 40.52 5.21
CA VAL A 147 -12.72 41.27 6.45
C VAL A 147 -11.53 42.20 6.75
N VAL A 148 -10.29 41.65 6.71
CA VAL A 148 -9.07 42.42 7.03
C VAL A 148 -8.83 43.54 6.01
N THR A 149 -9.18 43.34 4.74
CA THR A 149 -9.04 44.37 3.70
C THR A 149 -10.22 45.34 3.64
N GLY A 150 -11.20 45.21 4.54
CA GLY A 150 -12.36 46.14 4.59
C GLY A 150 -13.41 45.91 3.49
N LYS A 151 -13.31 44.85 2.71
CA LYS A 151 -14.34 44.49 1.71
C LYS A 151 -15.65 44.02 2.35
N ILE A 152 -15.57 43.50 3.55
CA ILE A 152 -16.71 43.12 4.39
C ILE A 152 -16.58 43.92 5.69
N LYS A 153 -17.58 44.74 5.99
CA LYS A 153 -17.64 45.46 7.27
C LYS A 153 -18.13 44.52 8.36
N VAL A 154 -17.44 44.50 9.48
CA VAL A 154 -17.88 43.84 10.70
C VAL A 154 -18.66 44.94 11.49
N SER A 155 -19.96 44.76 11.62
CA SER A 155 -20.80 45.65 12.43
C SER A 155 -20.59 45.40 13.91
#